data_8d06dd1cd227a489c2b6a8844b8b9032
#
_entry.id   8d06dd1cd227a489c2b6a8844b8b9032
#
_cell.length_a   1.000
_cell.length_b   1.000
_cell.length_c   1.000
_cell.angle_alpha   90.00
_cell.angle_beta   90.00
_cell.angle_gamma   90.00
#
_symmetry.space_group_name_H-M   'P 1'
#
loop_
_entity.id
_entity.type
_entity.pdbx_description
1 polymer ?
#
loop_
_entity_poly.entity_id
_entity_poly.type
_entity_poly.pdbx_seq_one_letter_code
_entity_poly.pdbx_strand_id
1 'polypeptide(L)'
;MKNIKIAVGHDDLTVPYAGGEKVFMAIAEAFPKADIFTSMITPEWASKISNLNKDGTRSEIATPASRDNVSYQRKIITTFMQSFPLKRKLQKPLFALYPLAFESLDLSDYNLVVSSSSRFAHGVITRPETKHICYMHSPGRMFWEPDFYFGPDSRLKTILTPILSYLRLWDHTAAQRVDQLIANSKNVAGKIRSYYGRDATVVYPFVDLERFKPGVGSHESGVEKYYLVVTRLASWKRVDIAVAAANAVGAKLKVVGIGPDIKRLQKLAQVKGKKSDIEILGGEPDEKVTELFQNCVALIMTQEEDFGITSLEAQACGKPVIAYGRGGALETVVPGKTGEFFKEQTVDSLVEALKRFDPSKYRPEDCRKNAESFSKTRFQKELVEIASRAVGVE
;
A
#
# COMPACT_ATOMS: atom_id res chain seq x y z
N MET A 1 25.24 6.28 13.45
CA MET A 1 24.07 6.93 14.11
C MET A 1 24.08 6.75 15.65
N LYS A 2 25.25 6.73 16.31
CA LYS A 2 25.36 6.36 17.75
C LYS A 2 24.63 7.28 18.74
N ASN A 3 24.29 8.52 18.38
CA ASN A 3 23.62 9.46 19.29
C ASN A 3 22.43 10.21 18.62
N ILE A 4 21.88 9.68 17.54
CA ILE A 4 20.76 10.33 16.83
C ILE A 4 19.45 9.77 17.37
N LYS A 5 18.61 10.66 17.92
CA LYS A 5 17.26 10.32 18.38
C LYS A 5 16.31 10.39 17.18
N ILE A 6 15.62 9.29 16.90
CA ILE A 6 14.79 9.11 15.70
C ILE A 6 13.32 8.93 16.10
N ALA A 7 12.41 9.57 15.39
CA ALA A 7 10.99 9.29 15.45
C ALA A 7 10.50 8.76 14.09
N VAL A 8 9.71 7.70 14.11
CA VAL A 8 9.06 7.12 12.93
C VAL A 8 7.55 7.25 13.06
N GLY A 9 6.88 7.75 12.03
CA GLY A 9 5.47 8.05 12.11
C GLY A 9 4.61 7.43 11.01
N HIS A 10 3.31 7.30 11.31
CA HIS A 10 2.29 6.86 10.35
C HIS A 10 0.98 7.60 10.57
N ASP A 11 0.16 7.71 9.53
CA ASP A 11 -1.11 8.45 9.58
C ASP A 11 -2.04 7.96 10.70
N ASP A 12 -2.27 6.64 10.77
CA ASP A 12 -3.28 6.06 11.65
C ASP A 12 -3.06 4.55 11.81
N LEU A 13 -3.02 4.08 13.03
CA LEU A 13 -2.82 2.67 13.39
C LEU A 13 -4.08 2.06 14.03
N THR A 14 -5.24 2.34 13.45
CA THR A 14 -6.54 1.81 13.89
C THR A 14 -7.20 0.89 12.86
N VAL A 15 -6.66 0.82 11.64
CA VAL A 15 -7.15 -0.04 10.56
C VAL A 15 -6.45 -1.40 10.56
N PRO A 16 -7.03 -2.43 9.91
CA PRO A 16 -6.35 -3.70 9.73
C PRO A 16 -5.01 -3.58 9.01
N TYR A 17 -4.13 -4.54 9.22
CA TYR A 17 -2.81 -4.63 8.64
C TYR A 17 -2.88 -4.77 7.10
N ALA A 18 -2.69 -3.66 6.39
CA ALA A 18 -2.75 -3.57 4.93
C ALA A 18 -1.39 -3.14 4.34
N GLY A 19 -1.33 -2.82 3.06
CA GLY A 19 -0.07 -2.53 2.37
C GLY A 19 0.71 -1.36 2.95
N GLY A 20 0.05 -0.24 3.29
CA GLY A 20 0.71 0.93 3.89
C GLY A 20 1.27 0.64 5.28
N GLU A 21 0.51 -0.06 6.09
CA GLU A 21 0.90 -0.46 7.45
C GLU A 21 2.04 -1.50 7.43
N LYS A 22 2.08 -2.39 6.43
CA LYS A 22 3.22 -3.31 6.22
C LYS A 22 4.50 -2.52 5.95
N VAL A 23 4.42 -1.52 5.10
CA VAL A 23 5.57 -0.64 4.78
C VAL A 23 5.99 0.15 6.00
N PHE A 24 5.05 0.75 6.74
CA PHE A 24 5.35 1.43 8.01
C PHE A 24 6.09 0.51 9.00
N MET A 25 5.63 -0.73 9.17
CA MET A 25 6.31 -1.69 10.05
C MET A 25 7.75 -1.97 9.60
N ALA A 26 7.98 -2.13 8.30
CA ALA A 26 9.33 -2.32 7.76
C ALA A 26 10.22 -1.09 7.95
N ILE A 27 9.65 0.13 7.86
CA ILE A 27 10.34 1.37 8.23
C ILE A 27 10.69 1.36 9.71
N ALA A 28 9.74 1.03 10.59
CA ALA A 28 9.98 0.95 12.03
C ALA A 28 11.05 -0.09 12.40
N GLU A 29 11.09 -1.25 11.72
CA GLU A 29 12.13 -2.26 11.88
C GLU A 29 13.51 -1.77 11.41
N ALA A 30 13.57 -0.97 10.33
CA ALA A 30 14.84 -0.40 9.85
C ALA A 30 15.46 0.59 10.86
N PHE A 31 14.65 1.15 11.77
CA PHE A 31 15.08 2.05 12.83
C PHE A 31 14.73 1.49 14.22
N PRO A 32 15.44 0.47 14.72
CA PRO A 32 15.03 -0.29 15.91
C PRO A 32 15.01 0.54 17.21
N LYS A 33 15.71 1.66 17.26
CA LYS A 33 15.73 2.59 18.41
C LYS A 33 14.85 3.84 18.20
N ALA A 34 13.99 3.85 17.20
CA ALA A 34 13.10 4.97 16.94
C ALA A 34 11.85 4.90 17.82
N ASP A 35 11.41 6.02 18.33
CA ASP A 35 10.07 6.19 18.90
C ASP A 35 9.03 6.26 17.79
N ILE A 36 7.77 5.98 18.11
CA ILE A 36 6.69 5.94 17.13
C ILE A 36 5.71 7.09 17.37
N PHE A 37 5.30 7.79 16.31
CA PHE A 37 4.21 8.75 16.39
C PHE A 37 3.08 8.43 15.39
N THR A 38 1.83 8.69 15.80
CA THR A 38 0.65 8.47 14.97
C THR A 38 -0.54 9.27 15.48
N SER A 39 -1.56 9.48 14.65
CA SER A 39 -2.77 10.16 15.11
C SER A 39 -3.48 9.39 16.22
N MET A 40 -3.74 8.11 15.96
CA MET A 40 -4.43 7.19 16.87
C MET A 40 -3.88 5.78 16.71
N ILE A 41 -3.96 4.99 17.79
CA ILE A 41 -3.49 3.61 17.81
C ILE A 41 -4.46 2.69 18.56
N THR A 42 -4.59 1.45 18.13
CA THR A 42 -5.31 0.41 18.89
C THR A 42 -4.37 -0.38 19.79
N PRO A 43 -4.91 -1.07 20.84
CA PRO A 43 -4.09 -1.94 21.69
C PRO A 43 -3.36 -3.05 20.91
N GLU A 44 -3.99 -3.61 19.88
CA GLU A 44 -3.39 -4.63 19.03
C GLU A 44 -2.16 -4.10 18.29
N TRP A 45 -2.24 -2.89 17.75
CA TRP A 45 -1.12 -2.23 17.10
C TRP A 45 -0.01 -1.85 18.09
N ALA A 46 -0.37 -1.34 19.27
CA ALA A 46 0.60 -1.04 20.32
C ALA A 46 1.39 -2.30 20.73
N SER A 47 0.69 -3.44 20.88
CA SER A 47 1.32 -4.73 21.16
C SER A 47 2.28 -5.17 20.03
N LYS A 48 1.88 -5.06 18.75
CA LYS A 48 2.74 -5.39 17.61
C LYS A 48 4.01 -4.56 17.61
N ILE A 49 3.90 -3.25 17.81
CA ILE A 49 5.06 -2.33 17.86
C ILE A 49 5.99 -2.68 19.02
N SER A 50 5.44 -2.96 20.21
CA SER A 50 6.22 -3.34 21.39
C SER A 50 6.99 -4.65 21.21
N ASN A 51 6.47 -5.55 20.39
CA ASN A 51 7.11 -6.85 20.12
C ASN A 51 8.18 -6.80 19.03
N LEU A 52 8.25 -5.73 18.21
CA LEU A 52 9.28 -5.59 17.15
C LEU A 52 10.72 -5.77 17.66
N ASN A 53 10.98 -5.51 18.94
CA ASN A 53 12.32 -5.62 19.53
C ASN A 53 12.54 -6.90 20.33
N LYS A 54 11.49 -7.75 20.52
CA LYS A 54 11.56 -8.97 21.33
C LYS A 54 11.94 -10.21 20.53
N ASP A 55 11.60 -10.26 19.25
CA ASP A 55 11.71 -11.49 18.44
C ASP A 55 13.10 -11.75 17.87
N GLY A 56 14.14 -11.05 18.33
CA GLY A 56 15.53 -11.36 17.99
C GLY A 56 15.85 -11.39 16.48
N THR A 57 14.91 -10.98 15.62
CA THR A 57 15.14 -10.80 14.20
C THR A 57 16.14 -9.67 14.03
N ARG A 58 17.43 -10.05 14.03
CA ARG A 58 18.52 -9.17 13.64
C ARG A 58 18.19 -8.68 12.23
N SER A 59 17.87 -7.40 12.09
CA SER A 59 18.03 -6.74 10.82
C SER A 59 19.47 -7.05 10.36
N GLU A 60 19.64 -7.73 9.24
CA GLU A 60 20.96 -7.99 8.65
C GLU A 60 21.72 -6.68 8.35
N ILE A 61 21.03 -5.56 8.45
CA ILE A 61 21.52 -4.18 8.27
C ILE A 61 21.84 -3.50 9.62
N ALA A 62 21.89 -4.29 10.72
CA ALA A 62 22.25 -3.74 12.03
C ALA A 62 23.68 -3.15 11.99
N THR A 63 23.77 -1.83 12.15
CA THR A 63 25.06 -1.15 12.32
C THR A 63 25.81 -1.74 13.51
N PRO A 64 27.17 -1.73 13.54
CA PRO A 64 28.00 -2.29 14.64
C PRO A 64 27.65 -1.83 16.05
N ALA A 65 26.87 -0.75 16.18
CA ALA A 65 26.39 -0.19 17.45
C ALA A 65 25.24 -0.97 18.12
N SER A 66 24.67 -2.01 17.48
CA SER A 66 23.54 -2.80 18.01
C SER A 66 23.95 -3.94 18.95
N ARG A 67 25.24 -4.02 19.36
CA ARG A 67 25.74 -5.07 20.27
C ARG A 67 25.35 -4.87 21.74
N ASP A 68 24.83 -3.71 22.11
CA ASP A 68 24.37 -3.48 23.47
C ASP A 68 22.93 -4.07 23.62
N ASN A 69 22.85 -5.22 24.29
CA ASN A 69 21.64 -5.99 24.60
C ASN A 69 20.66 -5.29 25.58
N VAL A 70 20.51 -3.98 25.51
CA VAL A 70 19.46 -3.26 26.24
C VAL A 70 18.22 -3.23 25.35
N SER A 71 17.17 -3.92 25.75
CA SER A 71 15.86 -3.85 25.07
C SER A 71 15.36 -2.41 25.11
N TYR A 72 15.50 -1.68 24.00
CA TYR A 72 14.97 -0.33 23.89
C TYR A 72 13.43 -0.41 23.85
N GLN A 73 12.81 0.17 24.88
CA GLN A 73 11.35 0.30 24.90
C GLN A 73 10.95 1.54 24.11
N ARG A 74 10.35 1.36 22.94
CA ARG A 74 9.87 2.43 22.08
C ARG A 74 8.77 3.23 22.79
N LYS A 75 8.89 4.55 22.78
CA LYS A 75 7.80 5.43 23.16
C LYS A 75 6.79 5.53 22.02
N ILE A 76 5.50 5.45 22.33
CA ILE A 76 4.41 5.68 21.37
C ILE A 76 3.78 7.02 21.70
N ILE A 77 3.85 7.95 20.76
CA ILE A 77 3.34 9.31 20.87
C ILE A 77 2.09 9.39 20.00
N THR A 78 0.97 9.77 20.61
CA THR A 78 -0.30 9.92 19.88
C THR A 78 -0.78 11.37 19.97
N THR A 79 -1.61 11.77 19.01
CA THR A 79 -2.25 13.09 19.03
C THR A 79 -3.41 13.13 20.04
N PHE A 80 -3.96 14.30 20.27
CA PHE A 80 -5.17 14.49 21.10
C PHE A 80 -6.37 13.68 20.60
N MET A 81 -6.38 13.29 19.32
CA MET A 81 -7.45 12.46 18.75
C MET A 81 -7.53 11.07 19.38
N GLN A 82 -6.44 10.59 19.99
CA GLN A 82 -6.43 9.33 20.74
C GLN A 82 -7.43 9.32 21.89
N SER A 83 -7.70 10.45 22.48
CA SER A 83 -8.63 10.60 23.63
C SER A 83 -10.10 10.67 23.24
N PHE A 84 -10.42 10.79 21.95
CA PHE A 84 -11.81 10.90 21.52
C PHE A 84 -12.58 9.59 21.72
N PRO A 85 -13.80 9.65 22.28
CA PRO A 85 -14.69 8.49 22.35
C PRO A 85 -15.07 8.05 20.92
N LEU A 86 -15.31 6.74 20.72
CA LEU A 86 -15.71 6.20 19.42
C LEU A 86 -14.79 6.55 18.24
N LYS A 87 -13.50 6.76 18.51
CA LYS A 87 -12.48 7.21 17.54
C LYS A 87 -12.55 6.53 16.17
N ARG A 88 -12.76 5.21 16.10
CA ARG A 88 -12.93 4.48 14.83
C ARG A 88 -14.12 4.97 14.00
N LYS A 89 -15.24 5.34 14.62
CA LYS A 89 -16.44 5.84 13.94
C LYS A 89 -16.29 7.32 13.55
N LEU A 90 -15.53 8.08 14.33
CA LEU A 90 -15.35 9.51 14.15
C LEU A 90 -14.20 9.91 13.22
N GLN A 91 -13.35 8.97 12.79
CA GLN A 91 -12.26 9.25 11.86
C GLN A 91 -12.71 10.01 10.61
N LYS A 92 -13.77 9.54 9.95
CA LYS A 92 -14.27 10.16 8.72
C LYS A 92 -14.86 11.56 8.96
N PRO A 93 -15.76 11.80 9.93
CA PRO A 93 -16.28 13.15 10.16
C PRO A 93 -15.23 14.12 10.72
N LEU A 94 -14.20 13.63 11.41
CA LEU A 94 -13.17 14.48 12.03
C LEU A 94 -11.90 14.63 11.16
N PHE A 95 -11.93 14.20 9.88
CA PHE A 95 -10.74 14.23 9.04
C PHE A 95 -10.14 15.64 8.86
N ALA A 96 -10.95 16.69 8.98
CA ALA A 96 -10.49 18.08 8.93
C ALA A 96 -9.63 18.50 10.14
N LEU A 97 -9.63 17.73 11.24
CA LEU A 97 -8.82 18.00 12.43
C LEU A 97 -7.42 17.35 12.38
N TYR A 98 -7.18 16.44 11.45
CA TYR A 98 -5.88 15.76 11.33
C TYR A 98 -4.71 16.72 11.09
N PRO A 99 -4.83 17.78 10.28
CA PRO A 99 -3.80 18.81 10.20
C PRO A 99 -3.36 19.31 11.57
N LEU A 100 -4.29 19.82 12.35
CA LEU A 100 -4.02 20.32 13.70
C LEU A 100 -3.45 19.23 14.61
N ALA A 101 -3.95 18.00 14.50
CA ALA A 101 -3.49 16.89 15.33
C ALA A 101 -2.01 16.56 15.08
N PHE A 102 -1.57 16.49 13.82
CA PHE A 102 -0.17 16.24 13.51
C PHE A 102 0.74 17.42 13.81
N GLU A 103 0.30 18.64 13.57
CA GLU A 103 1.06 19.86 13.89
C GLU A 103 1.20 20.11 15.41
N SER A 104 0.32 19.52 16.23
CA SER A 104 0.40 19.62 17.70
C SER A 104 1.38 18.63 18.35
N LEU A 105 1.96 17.70 17.60
CA LEU A 105 2.92 16.75 18.14
C LEU A 105 4.25 17.42 18.46
N ASP A 106 4.73 17.25 19.70
CA ASP A 106 6.07 17.71 20.07
C ASP A 106 7.13 16.68 19.66
N LEU A 107 7.84 17.01 18.59
CA LEU A 107 8.97 16.24 18.06
C LEU A 107 10.30 16.99 18.22
N SER A 108 10.36 17.97 19.14
CA SER A 108 11.51 18.84 19.34
C SER A 108 12.79 18.14 19.80
N ASP A 109 12.65 16.98 20.44
CA ASP A 109 13.78 16.19 20.95
C ASP A 109 14.45 15.31 19.89
N TYR A 110 13.91 15.23 18.68
CA TYR A 110 14.40 14.30 17.66
C TYR A 110 15.33 14.99 16.67
N ASN A 111 16.36 14.26 16.23
CA ASN A 111 17.29 14.72 15.20
C ASN A 111 16.83 14.30 13.80
N LEU A 112 16.09 13.18 13.73
CA LEU A 112 15.53 12.66 12.48
C LEU A 112 14.07 12.24 12.70
N VAL A 113 13.21 12.69 11.82
CA VAL A 113 11.82 12.27 11.72
C VAL A 113 11.63 11.56 10.38
N VAL A 114 11.10 10.34 10.42
CA VAL A 114 10.73 9.57 9.23
C VAL A 114 9.23 9.33 9.23
N SER A 115 8.48 10.03 8.40
CA SER A 115 7.04 9.84 8.29
C SER A 115 6.68 8.91 7.13
N SER A 116 5.75 7.98 7.37
CA SER A 116 5.10 7.12 6.38
C SER A 116 3.69 7.67 6.16
N SER A 117 3.46 8.34 5.04
CA SER A 117 2.26 9.15 4.85
C SER A 117 1.48 8.79 3.59
N SER A 118 0.17 8.69 3.75
CA SER A 118 -0.83 8.65 2.67
C SER A 118 -1.72 9.89 2.69
N ARG A 119 -1.69 10.68 3.78
CA ARG A 119 -2.62 11.79 4.00
C ARG A 119 -2.08 12.90 4.89
N PHE A 120 -1.59 12.61 6.11
CA PHE A 120 -1.39 13.62 7.14
C PHE A 120 -0.05 13.55 7.88
N ALA A 121 0.58 12.36 8.02
CA ALA A 121 1.77 12.19 8.85
C ALA A 121 2.98 13.03 8.41
N HIS A 122 3.04 13.45 7.15
CA HIS A 122 4.08 14.36 6.65
C HIS A 122 3.89 15.81 7.14
N GLY A 123 2.75 16.12 7.75
CA GLY A 123 2.43 17.46 8.22
C GLY A 123 2.95 17.82 9.61
N VAL A 124 3.74 16.96 10.25
CA VAL A 124 4.38 17.31 11.53
C VAL A 124 5.30 18.52 11.40
N ILE A 125 5.42 19.27 12.49
CA ILE A 125 6.33 20.41 12.57
C ILE A 125 7.62 19.95 13.26
N THR A 126 8.75 20.24 12.65
CA THR A 126 10.08 19.93 13.17
C THR A 126 10.88 21.21 13.42
N ARG A 127 11.92 21.12 14.26
CA ARG A 127 12.89 22.22 14.41
C ARG A 127 13.80 22.33 13.17
N PRO A 128 14.43 23.48 12.92
CA PRO A 128 15.34 23.65 11.77
C PRO A 128 16.50 22.64 11.72
N GLU A 129 16.95 22.18 12.91
CA GLU A 129 18.04 21.21 13.03
C GLU A 129 17.59 19.75 12.82
N THR A 130 16.29 19.49 12.95
CA THR A 130 15.68 18.15 12.77
C THR A 130 15.46 17.87 11.30
N LYS A 131 16.02 16.80 10.78
CA LYS A 131 15.77 16.36 9.42
C LYS A 131 14.44 15.59 9.33
N HIS A 132 13.60 15.96 8.38
CA HIS A 132 12.34 15.29 8.11
C HIS A 132 12.34 14.62 6.74
N ILE A 133 12.26 13.29 6.73
CA ILE A 133 12.11 12.45 5.54
C ILE A 133 10.69 11.90 5.51
N CYS A 134 9.99 12.03 4.39
CA CYS A 134 8.67 11.45 4.23
C CYS A 134 8.66 10.37 3.16
N TYR A 135 8.34 9.13 3.56
CA TYR A 135 7.95 8.08 2.63
C TYR A 135 6.46 8.24 2.29
N MET A 136 6.21 8.73 1.09
CA MET A 136 4.87 9.05 0.62
C MET A 136 4.28 7.91 -0.20
N HIS A 137 3.21 7.31 0.32
CA HIS A 137 2.45 6.26 -0.40
C HIS A 137 1.63 6.86 -1.54
N SER A 138 1.12 8.06 -1.34
CA SER A 138 0.42 8.89 -2.32
C SER A 138 0.21 10.28 -1.71
N PRO A 139 0.22 11.35 -2.48
CA PRO A 139 -0.44 12.60 -2.07
C PRO A 139 -1.90 12.31 -1.71
N GLY A 140 -2.45 13.05 -0.74
CA GLY A 140 -3.77 12.76 -0.20
C GLY A 140 -4.86 12.66 -1.27
N ARG A 141 -5.16 11.45 -1.77
CA ARG A 141 -6.10 11.24 -2.89
C ARG A 141 -7.46 11.89 -2.67
N MET A 142 -7.96 11.90 -1.44
CA MET A 142 -9.24 12.53 -1.13
C MET A 142 -9.23 14.03 -1.42
N PHE A 143 -8.08 14.69 -1.32
CA PHE A 143 -7.93 16.12 -1.54
C PHE A 143 -7.66 16.45 -3.02
N TRP A 144 -6.76 15.69 -3.66
CA TRP A 144 -6.25 15.94 -5.00
C TRP A 144 -7.05 15.23 -6.10
N GLU A 145 -7.60 14.07 -5.79
CA GLU A 145 -8.37 13.23 -6.71
C GLU A 145 -9.78 12.95 -6.13
N PRO A 146 -10.59 13.99 -5.77
CA PRO A 146 -11.86 13.79 -5.07
C PRO A 146 -12.88 12.98 -5.88
N ASP A 147 -12.86 13.09 -7.21
CA ASP A 147 -13.76 12.33 -8.09
C ASP A 147 -13.50 10.83 -8.01
N PHE A 148 -12.23 10.44 -7.84
CA PHE A 148 -11.83 9.07 -7.64
C PHE A 148 -12.39 8.51 -6.31
N TYR A 149 -12.48 9.35 -5.27
CA TYR A 149 -12.90 8.95 -3.92
C TYR A 149 -14.41 8.99 -3.73
N PHE A 150 -15.06 10.04 -4.22
CA PHE A 150 -16.49 10.30 -4.04
C PHE A 150 -17.35 9.95 -5.26
N GLY A 151 -16.74 9.81 -6.43
CA GLY A 151 -17.41 9.78 -7.74
C GLY A 151 -17.62 11.17 -8.34
N PRO A 152 -17.68 11.27 -9.68
CA PRO A 152 -17.74 12.56 -10.38
C PRO A 152 -18.99 13.40 -10.01
N ASP A 153 -20.16 12.76 -9.88
CA ASP A 153 -21.45 13.42 -9.65
C ASP A 153 -21.89 13.44 -8.18
N SER A 154 -20.95 13.27 -7.25
CA SER A 154 -21.28 13.18 -5.84
C SER A 154 -21.66 14.53 -5.23
N ARG A 155 -22.91 14.68 -4.77
CA ARG A 155 -23.37 15.84 -3.99
C ARG A 155 -22.54 16.06 -2.74
N LEU A 156 -22.08 14.97 -2.10
CA LEU A 156 -21.22 15.04 -0.92
C LEU A 156 -19.88 15.71 -1.26
N LYS A 157 -19.29 15.43 -2.42
CA LYS A 157 -18.08 16.11 -2.91
C LYS A 157 -18.31 17.62 -2.97
N THR A 158 -19.41 18.05 -3.57
CA THR A 158 -19.74 19.48 -3.70
C THR A 158 -19.86 20.16 -2.33
N ILE A 159 -20.56 19.54 -1.37
CA ILE A 159 -20.71 20.06 0.00
C ILE A 159 -19.34 20.14 0.70
N LEU A 160 -18.47 19.15 0.50
CA LEU A 160 -17.15 19.08 1.14
C LEU A 160 -16.07 19.92 0.43
N THR A 161 -16.36 20.52 -0.74
CA THR A 161 -15.37 21.27 -1.51
C THR A 161 -14.60 22.34 -0.71
N PRO A 162 -15.20 23.15 0.17
CA PRO A 162 -14.45 24.12 0.97
C PRO A 162 -13.41 23.44 1.88
N ILE A 163 -13.80 22.34 2.53
CA ILE A 163 -12.90 21.58 3.41
C ILE A 163 -11.80 20.91 2.59
N LEU A 164 -12.14 20.33 1.45
CA LEU A 164 -11.16 19.71 0.55
C LEU A 164 -10.16 20.75 -0.01
N SER A 165 -10.61 21.97 -0.27
CA SER A 165 -9.76 23.07 -0.72
C SER A 165 -8.79 23.51 0.39
N TYR A 166 -9.28 23.65 1.62
CA TYR A 166 -8.44 23.90 2.80
C TYR A 166 -7.38 22.80 2.96
N LEU A 167 -7.78 21.53 2.89
CA LEU A 167 -6.88 20.39 3.05
C LEU A 167 -5.84 20.30 1.93
N ARG A 168 -6.17 20.67 0.69
CA ARG A 168 -5.17 20.77 -0.39
C ARG A 168 -4.14 21.86 -0.13
N LEU A 169 -4.57 23.02 0.34
CA LEU A 169 -3.66 24.11 0.68
C LEU A 169 -2.72 23.69 1.84
N TRP A 170 -3.28 23.09 2.87
CA TRP A 170 -2.51 22.57 3.99
C TRP A 170 -1.52 21.48 3.55
N ASP A 171 -1.99 20.50 2.80
CA ASP A 171 -1.21 19.35 2.31
C ASP A 171 -0.04 19.81 1.43
N HIS A 172 -0.28 20.77 0.51
CA HIS A 172 0.75 21.39 -0.28
C HIS A 172 1.79 22.11 0.60
N THR A 173 1.34 22.91 1.57
CA THR A 173 2.23 23.67 2.47
C THR A 173 3.00 22.73 3.41
N ALA A 174 2.37 21.68 3.92
CA ALA A 174 3.01 20.66 4.74
C ALA A 174 4.13 19.93 3.98
N ALA A 175 3.88 19.59 2.72
CA ALA A 175 4.88 18.94 1.87
C ALA A 175 6.13 19.82 1.63
N GLN A 176 6.02 21.17 1.69
CA GLN A 176 7.17 22.06 1.55
C GLN A 176 8.10 22.01 2.78
N ARG A 177 7.59 21.63 3.96
CA ARG A 177 8.39 21.53 5.20
C ARG A 177 9.26 20.27 5.28
N VAL A 178 8.96 19.26 4.48
CA VAL A 178 9.72 18.00 4.43
C VAL A 178 11.07 18.24 3.76
N ASP A 179 12.19 17.86 4.39
CA ASP A 179 13.53 17.99 3.78
C ASP A 179 13.66 17.08 2.55
N GLN A 180 13.24 15.81 2.67
CA GLN A 180 13.34 14.86 1.57
C GLN A 180 12.06 14.02 1.40
N LEU A 181 11.48 14.08 0.21
CA LEU A 181 10.35 13.24 -0.19
C LEU A 181 10.86 11.95 -0.85
N ILE A 182 10.30 10.83 -0.41
CA ILE A 182 10.50 9.51 -1.00
C ILE A 182 9.15 9.04 -1.53
N ALA A 183 9.09 8.70 -2.80
CA ALA A 183 7.89 8.14 -3.44
C ALA A 183 7.96 6.63 -3.52
N ASN A 184 6.84 5.95 -3.32
CA ASN A 184 6.74 4.49 -3.46
C ASN A 184 6.79 4.00 -4.91
N SER A 185 6.74 4.90 -5.90
CA SER A 185 6.73 4.59 -7.33
C SER A 185 7.06 5.84 -8.16
N LYS A 186 7.43 5.64 -9.42
CA LYS A 186 7.57 6.75 -10.40
C LYS A 186 6.23 7.44 -10.63
N ASN A 187 5.13 6.68 -10.60
CA ASN A 187 3.78 7.23 -10.68
C ASN A 187 3.52 8.24 -9.54
N VAL A 188 3.84 7.87 -8.31
CA VAL A 188 3.69 8.77 -7.15
C VAL A 188 4.69 9.92 -7.18
N ALA A 189 5.92 9.71 -7.64
CA ALA A 189 6.88 10.80 -7.85
C ALA A 189 6.35 11.82 -8.87
N GLY A 190 5.69 11.37 -9.94
CA GLY A 190 4.99 12.24 -10.90
C GLY A 190 3.85 13.04 -10.25
N LYS A 191 3.05 12.41 -9.38
CA LYS A 191 1.99 13.10 -8.61
C LYS A 191 2.57 14.12 -7.64
N ILE A 192 3.64 13.80 -6.93
CA ILE A 192 4.36 14.73 -6.03
C ILE A 192 4.83 15.96 -6.82
N ARG A 193 5.43 15.75 -7.98
CA ARG A 193 5.87 16.87 -8.85
C ARG A 193 4.67 17.72 -9.29
N SER A 194 3.58 17.09 -9.71
CA SER A 194 2.40 17.81 -10.21
C SER A 194 1.65 18.58 -9.12
N TYR A 195 1.52 18.00 -7.90
CA TYR A 195 0.71 18.59 -6.85
C TYR A 195 1.51 19.48 -5.90
N TYR A 196 2.78 19.17 -5.65
CA TYR A 196 3.61 19.90 -4.69
C TYR A 196 4.72 20.74 -5.35
N GLY A 197 4.97 20.54 -6.64
CA GLY A 197 6.08 21.20 -7.34
C GLY A 197 7.46 20.72 -6.85
N ARG A 198 7.54 19.54 -6.24
CA ARG A 198 8.76 18.99 -5.65
C ARG A 198 9.18 17.69 -6.31
N ASP A 199 10.48 17.41 -6.29
CA ASP A 199 11.02 16.13 -6.69
C ASP A 199 10.99 15.14 -5.50
N ALA A 200 10.93 13.84 -5.83
CA ALA A 200 11.00 12.76 -4.85
C ALA A 200 11.95 11.66 -5.33
N THR A 201 12.70 11.09 -4.41
CA THR A 201 13.48 9.86 -4.66
C THR A 201 12.54 8.66 -4.68
N VAL A 202 12.65 7.80 -5.69
CA VAL A 202 11.80 6.59 -5.74
C VAL A 202 12.48 5.47 -4.96
N VAL A 203 11.76 4.95 -3.96
CA VAL A 203 12.11 3.71 -3.24
C VAL A 203 10.89 2.80 -3.27
N TYR A 204 10.94 1.77 -4.12
CA TYR A 204 9.83 0.85 -4.27
C TYR A 204 9.59 0.07 -2.96
N PRO A 205 8.34 -0.14 -2.54
CA PRO A 205 8.02 -1.02 -1.43
C PRO A 205 8.36 -2.47 -1.76
N PHE A 206 8.05 -3.37 -0.90
CA PHE A 206 8.45 -4.77 -0.98
C PHE A 206 7.25 -5.71 -0.96
N VAL A 207 7.49 -6.93 -1.42
CA VAL A 207 6.60 -8.08 -1.26
C VAL A 207 7.17 -9.06 -0.23
N ASP A 208 6.28 -9.70 0.54
CA ASP A 208 6.66 -10.73 1.51
C ASP A 208 6.96 -12.05 0.77
N LEU A 209 8.24 -12.25 0.45
CA LEU A 209 8.74 -13.41 -0.30
C LEU A 209 8.72 -14.71 0.52
N GLU A 210 8.64 -14.62 1.84
CA GLU A 210 8.54 -15.78 2.72
C GLU A 210 7.11 -16.32 2.78
N ARG A 211 6.15 -15.44 2.77
CA ARG A 211 4.72 -15.78 2.73
C ARG A 211 4.29 -16.20 1.32
N PHE A 212 4.59 -15.38 0.32
CA PHE A 212 4.20 -15.64 -1.06
C PHE A 212 5.29 -16.45 -1.78
N LYS A 213 5.05 -17.75 -1.92
CA LYS A 213 5.93 -18.71 -2.58
C LYS A 213 5.16 -19.50 -3.63
N PRO A 214 5.84 -20.00 -4.68
CA PRO A 214 5.21 -20.96 -5.60
C PRO A 214 4.65 -22.16 -4.83
N GLY A 215 3.45 -22.58 -5.21
CA GLY A 215 2.82 -23.77 -4.60
C GLY A 215 3.52 -25.05 -5.03
N VAL A 216 3.62 -26.03 -4.13
CA VAL A 216 4.09 -27.38 -4.47
C VAL A 216 2.99 -28.06 -5.28
N GLY A 217 3.29 -28.52 -6.49
CA GLY A 217 2.31 -29.23 -7.34
C GLY A 217 1.32 -28.32 -8.11
N SER A 218 1.55 -27.02 -8.21
CA SER A 218 0.65 -26.06 -8.89
C SER A 218 0.45 -26.34 -10.41
N HIS A 219 1.07 -27.38 -10.95
CA HIS A 219 0.93 -27.87 -12.35
C HIS A 219 0.21 -29.22 -12.46
N GLU A 220 -0.32 -29.76 -11.36
CA GLU A 220 -1.04 -31.05 -11.42
C GLU A 220 -2.33 -30.93 -12.23
N SER A 221 -2.57 -31.93 -13.09
CA SER A 221 -3.80 -32.12 -13.84
C SER A 221 -4.94 -32.40 -12.84
N GLY A 222 -5.92 -31.49 -12.77
CA GLY A 222 -7.09 -31.63 -11.89
C GLY A 222 -7.36 -30.43 -10.98
N VAL A 223 -6.41 -29.49 -10.84
CA VAL A 223 -6.65 -28.26 -10.10
C VAL A 223 -7.55 -27.31 -10.90
N GLU A 224 -8.59 -26.83 -10.26
CA GLU A 224 -9.53 -25.87 -10.86
C GLU A 224 -8.81 -24.60 -11.32
N LYS A 225 -8.89 -24.27 -12.60
CA LYS A 225 -8.27 -23.10 -13.21
C LYS A 225 -9.19 -21.89 -13.10
N TYR A 226 -8.76 -20.82 -12.43
CA TYR A 226 -9.53 -19.58 -12.27
C TYR A 226 -8.61 -18.35 -12.34
N TYR A 227 -9.16 -17.22 -12.75
CA TYR A 227 -8.54 -15.91 -12.59
C TYR A 227 -8.82 -15.39 -11.17
N LEU A 228 -7.92 -14.57 -10.66
CA LEU A 228 -8.01 -14.05 -9.29
C LEU A 228 -8.03 -12.51 -9.30
N VAL A 229 -8.88 -11.93 -8.46
CA VAL A 229 -8.83 -10.51 -8.08
C VAL A 229 -8.67 -10.44 -6.57
N VAL A 230 -7.65 -9.73 -6.09
CA VAL A 230 -7.43 -9.47 -4.65
C VAL A 230 -7.32 -7.98 -4.45
N THR A 231 -8.36 -7.36 -3.86
CA THR A 231 -8.36 -5.91 -3.63
C THR A 231 -9.46 -5.49 -2.66
N ARG A 232 -9.38 -4.26 -2.16
CA ARG A 232 -10.51 -3.67 -1.43
C ARG A 232 -11.69 -3.46 -2.39
N LEU A 233 -12.87 -3.97 -2.05
CA LEU A 233 -14.07 -3.88 -2.89
C LEU A 233 -14.73 -2.49 -2.77
N ALA A 234 -14.13 -1.52 -3.45
CA ALA A 234 -14.64 -0.15 -3.61
C ALA A 234 -14.87 0.13 -5.09
N SER A 235 -15.83 0.99 -5.42
CA SER A 235 -16.23 1.28 -6.81
C SER A 235 -15.06 1.71 -7.71
N TRP A 236 -14.14 2.49 -7.18
CA TRP A 236 -12.96 2.96 -7.90
C TRP A 236 -11.92 1.87 -8.20
N LYS A 237 -12.00 0.71 -7.56
CA LYS A 237 -11.19 -0.46 -7.91
C LYS A 237 -11.67 -1.19 -9.16
N ARG A 238 -12.83 -0.80 -9.70
CA ARG A 238 -13.37 -1.27 -10.97
C ARG A 238 -13.42 -2.80 -11.11
N VAL A 239 -13.68 -3.50 -10.02
CA VAL A 239 -13.82 -4.97 -10.00
C VAL A 239 -15.03 -5.40 -10.86
N ASP A 240 -15.99 -4.50 -11.09
CA ASP A 240 -17.10 -4.66 -12.02
C ASP A 240 -16.64 -5.04 -13.44
N ILE A 241 -15.52 -4.47 -13.91
CA ILE A 241 -14.94 -4.81 -15.22
C ILE A 241 -14.47 -6.26 -15.24
N ALA A 242 -13.78 -6.73 -14.18
CA ALA A 242 -13.30 -8.11 -14.12
C ALA A 242 -14.48 -9.11 -14.10
N VAL A 243 -15.51 -8.83 -13.29
CA VAL A 243 -16.71 -9.66 -13.20
C VAL A 243 -17.45 -9.71 -14.54
N ALA A 244 -17.66 -8.57 -15.19
CA ALA A 244 -18.35 -8.51 -16.47
C ALA A 244 -17.55 -9.19 -17.60
N ALA A 245 -16.24 -8.98 -17.65
CA ALA A 245 -15.37 -9.62 -18.66
C ALA A 245 -15.31 -11.14 -18.47
N ALA A 246 -15.16 -11.63 -17.24
CA ALA A 246 -15.18 -13.06 -16.94
C ALA A 246 -16.50 -13.72 -17.38
N ASN A 247 -17.65 -13.07 -17.10
CA ASN A 247 -18.96 -13.53 -17.58
C ASN A 247 -19.03 -13.56 -19.12
N ALA A 248 -18.47 -12.57 -19.81
CA ALA A 248 -18.52 -12.48 -21.27
C ALA A 248 -17.71 -13.58 -21.95
N VAL A 249 -16.59 -14.01 -21.36
CA VAL A 249 -15.74 -15.07 -21.94
C VAL A 249 -15.98 -16.45 -21.31
N GLY A 250 -16.88 -16.57 -20.33
CA GLY A 250 -17.15 -17.84 -19.62
C GLY A 250 -15.99 -18.30 -18.73
N ALA A 251 -15.16 -17.38 -18.25
CA ALA A 251 -14.01 -17.71 -17.41
C ALA A 251 -14.41 -17.81 -15.92
N LYS A 252 -13.76 -18.72 -15.19
CA LYS A 252 -13.86 -18.76 -13.72
C LYS A 252 -13.11 -17.63 -13.10
N LEU A 253 -13.74 -16.95 -12.13
CA LEU A 253 -13.18 -15.81 -11.42
C LEU A 253 -13.42 -15.94 -9.91
N LYS A 254 -12.36 -15.81 -9.13
CA LYS A 254 -12.46 -15.66 -7.67
C LYS A 254 -12.07 -14.24 -7.27
N VAL A 255 -12.91 -13.60 -6.47
CA VAL A 255 -12.71 -12.22 -6.01
C VAL A 255 -12.58 -12.22 -4.50
N VAL A 256 -11.41 -11.80 -4.00
CA VAL A 256 -11.11 -11.68 -2.57
C VAL A 256 -11.04 -10.21 -2.18
N GLY A 257 -11.70 -9.88 -1.08
CA GLY A 257 -11.64 -8.57 -0.48
C GLY A 257 -12.94 -8.14 0.18
N ILE A 258 -12.83 -7.12 1.00
CA ILE A 258 -13.97 -6.50 1.68
C ILE A 258 -14.16 -5.06 1.20
N GLY A 259 -15.38 -4.57 1.26
CA GLY A 259 -15.66 -3.19 0.91
C GLY A 259 -17.13 -2.91 0.63
N PRO A 260 -17.46 -1.62 0.44
CA PRO A 260 -18.86 -1.20 0.27
C PRO A 260 -19.52 -1.74 -1.01
N ASP A 261 -18.73 -2.16 -2.00
CA ASP A 261 -19.21 -2.58 -3.32
C ASP A 261 -19.58 -4.08 -3.41
N ILE A 262 -19.34 -4.84 -2.34
CA ILE A 262 -19.49 -6.31 -2.34
C ILE A 262 -20.89 -6.76 -2.80
N LYS A 263 -21.96 -6.10 -2.32
CA LYS A 263 -23.33 -6.47 -2.68
C LYS A 263 -23.65 -6.21 -4.16
N ARG A 264 -23.10 -5.13 -4.72
CA ARG A 264 -23.24 -4.80 -6.14
C ARG A 264 -22.52 -5.83 -7.01
N LEU A 265 -21.31 -6.20 -6.63
CA LEU A 265 -20.51 -7.20 -7.33
C LEU A 265 -21.14 -8.59 -7.28
N GLN A 266 -21.70 -9.01 -6.13
CA GLN A 266 -22.43 -10.27 -5.99
C GLN A 266 -23.65 -10.33 -6.94
N LYS A 267 -24.41 -9.22 -7.08
CA LYS A 267 -25.50 -9.13 -8.05
C LYS A 267 -25.03 -9.22 -9.50
N LEU A 268 -23.89 -8.56 -9.81
CA LEU A 268 -23.30 -8.56 -11.15
C LEU A 268 -22.73 -9.94 -11.52
N ALA A 269 -22.25 -10.71 -10.54
CA ALA A 269 -21.78 -12.09 -10.75
C ALA A 269 -22.90 -13.06 -11.13
N GLN A 270 -24.15 -12.77 -10.71
CA GLN A 270 -25.32 -13.61 -10.97
C GLN A 270 -25.94 -13.25 -12.33
N VAL A 271 -25.61 -13.99 -13.38
CA VAL A 271 -26.25 -13.83 -14.69
C VAL A 271 -27.49 -14.71 -14.77
N LYS A 272 -28.66 -14.13 -15.06
CA LYS A 272 -29.91 -14.90 -15.23
C LYS A 272 -29.75 -15.96 -16.32
N GLY A 273 -30.08 -17.22 -15.97
CA GLY A 273 -30.09 -18.35 -16.91
C GLY A 273 -28.71 -19.00 -17.16
N LYS A 274 -27.62 -18.55 -16.54
CA LYS A 274 -26.32 -19.22 -16.55
C LYS A 274 -25.85 -19.48 -15.13
N LYS A 275 -25.23 -20.64 -14.88
CA LYS A 275 -24.48 -20.89 -13.66
C LYS A 275 -23.20 -20.07 -13.79
N SER A 276 -23.09 -19.00 -13.03
CA SER A 276 -21.88 -18.16 -13.05
C SER A 276 -20.74 -18.90 -12.37
N ASP A 277 -19.58 -18.93 -13.00
CA ASP A 277 -18.32 -19.43 -12.42
C ASP A 277 -17.56 -18.32 -11.68
N ILE A 278 -18.28 -17.33 -11.13
CA ILE A 278 -17.72 -16.19 -10.42
C ILE A 278 -18.04 -16.28 -8.94
N GLU A 279 -17.02 -16.34 -8.11
CA GLU A 279 -17.13 -16.40 -6.66
C GLU A 279 -16.63 -15.09 -6.04
N ILE A 280 -17.50 -14.39 -5.28
CA ILE A 280 -17.14 -13.23 -4.46
C ILE A 280 -16.94 -13.73 -3.02
N LEU A 281 -15.71 -14.06 -2.66
CA LEU A 281 -15.36 -14.75 -1.42
C LEU A 281 -15.42 -13.84 -0.19
N GLY A 282 -15.30 -12.51 -0.38
CA GLY A 282 -15.20 -11.60 0.74
C GLY A 282 -13.80 -11.54 1.33
N GLY A 283 -13.70 -11.30 2.64
CA GLY A 283 -12.42 -11.32 3.35
C GLY A 283 -12.01 -12.74 3.69
N GLU A 284 -10.84 -13.14 3.27
CA GLU A 284 -10.27 -14.46 3.53
C GLU A 284 -9.04 -14.35 4.45
N PRO A 285 -8.75 -15.40 5.24
CA PRO A 285 -7.53 -15.51 6.02
C PRO A 285 -6.29 -15.44 5.12
N ASP A 286 -5.19 -14.96 5.67
CA ASP A 286 -3.92 -14.74 4.96
C ASP A 286 -3.38 -15.99 4.27
N GLU A 287 -3.52 -17.16 4.90
CA GLU A 287 -3.10 -18.46 4.36
C GLU A 287 -3.94 -18.82 3.13
N LYS A 288 -5.26 -18.58 3.22
CA LYS A 288 -6.19 -18.85 2.12
C LYS A 288 -5.93 -17.93 0.93
N VAL A 289 -5.62 -16.67 1.19
CA VAL A 289 -5.23 -15.71 0.12
C VAL A 289 -3.97 -16.20 -0.58
N THR A 290 -2.99 -16.70 0.17
CA THR A 290 -1.75 -17.24 -0.42
C THR A 290 -2.04 -18.49 -1.27
N GLU A 291 -2.87 -19.41 -0.79
CA GLU A 291 -3.33 -20.58 -1.56
C GLU A 291 -4.03 -20.17 -2.87
N LEU A 292 -4.89 -19.14 -2.80
CA LEU A 292 -5.59 -18.64 -3.98
C LEU A 292 -4.63 -18.04 -5.02
N PHE A 293 -3.58 -17.34 -4.60
CA PHE A 293 -2.52 -16.89 -5.50
C PHE A 293 -1.76 -18.07 -6.13
N GLN A 294 -1.42 -19.09 -5.33
CA GLN A 294 -0.67 -20.25 -5.80
C GLN A 294 -1.41 -21.06 -6.87
N ASN A 295 -2.74 -21.07 -6.85
CA ASN A 295 -3.57 -21.91 -7.71
C ASN A 295 -4.28 -21.15 -8.85
N CYS A 296 -4.20 -19.82 -8.90
CA CYS A 296 -4.80 -19.06 -10.00
C CYS A 296 -4.03 -19.22 -11.31
N VAL A 297 -4.73 -18.94 -12.41
CA VAL A 297 -4.11 -18.85 -13.76
C VAL A 297 -3.33 -17.55 -13.89
N ALA A 298 -3.96 -16.44 -13.46
CA ALA A 298 -3.37 -15.11 -13.42
C ALA A 298 -4.14 -14.21 -12.45
N LEU A 299 -3.47 -13.18 -11.94
CA LEU A 299 -4.11 -12.07 -11.25
C LEU A 299 -4.68 -11.08 -12.28
N ILE A 300 -5.90 -10.60 -12.06
CA ILE A 300 -6.47 -9.48 -12.83
C ILE A 300 -6.47 -8.23 -11.96
N MET A 301 -5.92 -7.13 -12.49
CA MET A 301 -5.90 -5.81 -11.87
C MET A 301 -6.60 -4.80 -12.78
N THR A 302 -7.81 -4.40 -12.41
CA THR A 302 -8.65 -3.51 -13.23
C THR A 302 -8.52 -2.03 -12.89
N GLN A 303 -7.88 -1.71 -11.78
CA GLN A 303 -7.71 -0.35 -11.27
C GLN A 303 -6.34 0.24 -11.63
N GLU A 304 -6.28 1.57 -11.64
CA GLU A 304 -5.02 2.30 -11.57
C GLU A 304 -4.55 2.34 -10.11
N GLU A 305 -3.40 1.74 -9.83
CA GLU A 305 -2.76 1.73 -8.50
C GLU A 305 -1.60 2.71 -8.44
N ASP A 306 -1.30 3.21 -7.24
CA ASP A 306 -0.09 4.02 -7.03
C ASP A 306 1.18 3.19 -7.18
N PHE A 307 1.17 1.95 -6.69
CA PHE A 307 2.25 0.98 -6.89
C PHE A 307 1.70 -0.41 -7.27
N GLY A 308 0.83 -0.99 -6.45
CA GLY A 308 0.20 -2.28 -6.74
C GLY A 308 0.98 -3.48 -6.21
N ILE A 309 1.22 -3.55 -4.89
CA ILE A 309 1.93 -4.68 -4.24
C ILE A 309 1.31 -6.03 -4.62
N THR A 310 -0.01 -6.09 -4.80
CA THR A 310 -0.74 -7.31 -5.15
C THR A 310 -0.23 -7.99 -6.43
N SER A 311 0.27 -7.20 -7.42
CA SER A 311 0.91 -7.76 -8.62
C SER A 311 2.18 -8.54 -8.28
N LEU A 312 2.94 -8.05 -7.31
CA LEU A 312 4.17 -8.71 -6.86
C LEU A 312 3.86 -9.93 -5.97
N GLU A 313 2.76 -9.91 -5.22
CA GLU A 313 2.28 -11.06 -4.44
C GLU A 313 1.92 -12.23 -5.38
N ALA A 314 1.23 -11.96 -6.50
CA ALA A 314 0.97 -12.95 -7.54
C ALA A 314 2.25 -13.47 -8.17
N GLN A 315 3.15 -12.56 -8.57
CA GLN A 315 4.43 -12.91 -9.19
C GLN A 315 5.35 -13.69 -8.24
N ALA A 316 5.33 -13.37 -6.95
CA ALA A 316 6.06 -14.13 -5.93
C ALA A 316 5.56 -15.59 -5.82
N CYS A 317 4.27 -15.83 -6.11
CA CYS A 317 3.69 -17.17 -6.25
C CYS A 317 3.92 -17.78 -7.65
N GLY A 318 4.71 -17.15 -8.52
CA GLY A 318 4.98 -17.64 -9.88
C GLY A 318 3.83 -17.39 -10.87
N LYS A 319 2.89 -16.47 -10.55
CA LYS A 319 1.71 -16.24 -11.40
C LYS A 319 1.80 -14.92 -12.16
N PRO A 320 1.42 -14.93 -13.45
CA PRO A 320 1.40 -13.74 -14.28
C PRO A 320 0.24 -12.81 -13.91
N VAL A 321 0.31 -11.57 -14.41
CA VAL A 321 -0.66 -10.52 -14.11
C VAL A 321 -1.27 -9.97 -15.40
N ILE A 322 -2.58 -9.81 -15.44
CA ILE A 322 -3.30 -9.07 -16.48
C ILE A 322 -3.75 -7.74 -15.84
N ALA A 323 -3.13 -6.64 -16.21
CA ALA A 323 -3.34 -5.37 -15.55
C ALA A 323 -3.83 -4.26 -16.49
N TYR A 324 -4.60 -3.32 -15.94
CA TYR A 324 -4.82 -2.05 -16.62
C TYR A 324 -3.47 -1.32 -16.78
N GLY A 325 -3.13 -0.96 -18.03
CA GLY A 325 -1.84 -0.41 -18.40
C GLY A 325 -1.63 1.03 -17.91
N ARG A 326 -1.83 1.31 -16.61
CA ARG A 326 -1.63 2.62 -15.98
C ARG A 326 -1.09 2.52 -14.56
N GLY A 327 -0.53 3.63 -14.09
CA GLY A 327 -0.01 3.77 -12.73
C GLY A 327 1.11 2.79 -12.41
N GLY A 328 1.15 2.31 -11.18
CA GLY A 328 2.21 1.43 -10.69
C GLY A 328 2.24 0.03 -11.33
N ALA A 329 1.19 -0.40 -12.02
CA ALA A 329 1.23 -1.65 -12.79
C ALA A 329 2.33 -1.63 -13.86
N LEU A 330 2.61 -0.46 -14.46
CA LEU A 330 3.69 -0.27 -15.44
C LEU A 330 5.10 -0.46 -14.85
N GLU A 331 5.21 -0.44 -13.53
CA GLU A 331 6.47 -0.55 -12.80
C GLU A 331 6.67 -1.94 -12.18
N THR A 332 5.58 -2.70 -11.99
CA THR A 332 5.59 -4.00 -11.32
C THR A 332 5.41 -5.17 -12.29
N VAL A 333 4.86 -4.93 -13.48
CA VAL A 333 4.61 -5.97 -14.50
C VAL A 333 5.54 -5.75 -15.69
N VAL A 334 6.25 -6.81 -16.10
CA VAL A 334 7.10 -6.81 -17.29
C VAL A 334 6.33 -7.46 -18.44
N PRO A 335 5.90 -6.69 -19.47
CA PRO A 335 5.10 -7.21 -20.57
C PRO A 335 5.76 -8.40 -21.27
N GLY A 336 4.98 -9.45 -21.51
CA GLY A 336 5.45 -10.68 -22.17
C GLY A 336 6.33 -11.60 -21.32
N LYS A 337 6.69 -11.18 -20.05
CA LYS A 337 7.46 -12.00 -19.11
C LYS A 337 6.69 -12.33 -17.84
N THR A 338 6.11 -11.30 -17.21
CA THR A 338 5.40 -11.48 -15.94
C THR A 338 3.92 -11.12 -16.04
N GLY A 339 3.47 -10.76 -17.24
CA GLY A 339 2.08 -10.46 -17.51
C GLY A 339 1.88 -9.64 -18.77
N GLU A 340 0.68 -9.11 -18.93
CA GLU A 340 0.31 -8.23 -20.03
C GLU A 340 -0.64 -7.12 -19.58
N PHE A 341 -0.80 -6.11 -20.44
CA PHE A 341 -1.68 -4.98 -20.19
C PHE A 341 -2.90 -4.99 -21.13
N PHE A 342 -4.06 -4.59 -20.57
CA PHE A 342 -5.17 -4.08 -21.37
C PHE A 342 -5.15 -2.54 -21.36
N LYS A 343 -5.54 -1.94 -22.51
CA LYS A 343 -5.24 -0.52 -22.80
C LYS A 343 -6.26 0.45 -22.20
N GLU A 344 -7.52 0.07 -22.18
CA GLU A 344 -8.62 0.92 -21.73
C GLU A 344 -9.33 0.28 -20.53
N GLN A 345 -9.76 1.10 -19.57
CA GLN A 345 -10.45 0.61 -18.36
C GLN A 345 -11.92 0.29 -18.69
N THR A 346 -12.12 -0.63 -19.67
CA THR A 346 -13.41 -1.07 -20.17
C THR A 346 -13.53 -2.59 -20.14
N VAL A 347 -14.76 -3.09 -20.17
CA VAL A 347 -15.04 -4.53 -20.25
C VAL A 347 -14.47 -5.13 -21.52
N ASP A 348 -14.69 -4.46 -22.66
CA ASP A 348 -14.27 -4.96 -23.97
C ASP A 348 -12.74 -5.10 -24.06
N SER A 349 -11.99 -4.11 -23.56
CA SER A 349 -10.53 -4.17 -23.57
C SER A 349 -9.98 -5.31 -22.70
N LEU A 350 -10.63 -5.61 -21.55
CA LEU A 350 -10.26 -6.78 -20.73
C LEU A 350 -10.70 -8.09 -21.38
N VAL A 351 -11.87 -8.14 -22.02
CA VAL A 351 -12.33 -9.33 -22.77
C VAL A 351 -11.32 -9.68 -23.88
N GLU A 352 -10.85 -8.71 -24.65
CA GLU A 352 -9.81 -8.92 -25.65
C GLU A 352 -8.51 -9.45 -25.03
N ALA A 353 -8.10 -8.88 -23.88
CA ALA A 353 -6.92 -9.38 -23.16
C ALA A 353 -7.09 -10.84 -22.72
N LEU A 354 -8.25 -11.17 -22.10
CA LEU A 354 -8.53 -12.54 -21.65
C LEU A 354 -8.57 -13.56 -22.80
N LYS A 355 -9.10 -13.18 -23.97
CA LYS A 355 -9.16 -14.05 -25.15
C LYS A 355 -7.78 -14.36 -25.76
N ARG A 356 -6.85 -13.38 -25.72
CA ARG A 356 -5.49 -13.59 -26.25
C ARG A 356 -4.51 -14.14 -25.24
N PHE A 357 -4.86 -14.10 -23.94
CA PHE A 357 -4.00 -14.52 -22.85
C PHE A 357 -3.73 -16.02 -22.89
N ASP A 358 -2.46 -16.37 -23.01
CA ASP A 358 -1.97 -17.76 -22.99
C ASP A 358 -1.04 -17.92 -21.77
N PRO A 359 -1.49 -18.58 -20.71
CA PRO A 359 -0.68 -18.74 -19.50
C PRO A 359 0.61 -19.53 -19.72
N SER A 360 0.70 -20.37 -20.78
CA SER A 360 1.89 -21.16 -21.08
C SER A 360 3.10 -20.32 -21.51
N LYS A 361 2.87 -19.07 -21.93
CA LYS A 361 3.92 -18.11 -22.30
C LYS A 361 4.66 -17.52 -21.11
N TYR A 362 4.11 -17.64 -19.90
CA TYR A 362 4.65 -17.01 -18.70
C TYR A 362 5.29 -18.05 -17.79
N ARG A 363 6.62 -17.99 -17.66
CA ARG A 363 7.37 -18.90 -16.81
C ARG A 363 7.26 -18.48 -15.36
N PRO A 364 6.90 -19.38 -14.43
CA PRO A 364 6.81 -19.07 -13.00
C PRO A 364 8.11 -18.47 -12.43
N GLU A 365 9.27 -18.92 -12.92
CA GLU A 365 10.57 -18.45 -12.49
C GLU A 365 10.81 -16.99 -12.87
N ASP A 366 10.34 -16.54 -14.05
CA ASP A 366 10.46 -15.15 -14.48
C ASP A 366 9.58 -14.22 -13.62
N CYS A 367 8.37 -14.67 -13.27
CA CYS A 367 7.50 -13.97 -12.34
C CYS A 367 8.16 -13.86 -10.96
N ARG A 368 8.63 -14.98 -10.41
CA ARG A 368 9.30 -15.03 -9.11
C ARG A 368 10.54 -14.13 -9.07
N LYS A 369 11.40 -14.22 -10.05
CA LYS A 369 12.63 -13.41 -10.18
C LYS A 369 12.32 -11.91 -10.19
N ASN A 370 11.24 -11.50 -10.89
CA ASN A 370 10.83 -10.10 -10.86
C ASN A 370 10.38 -9.67 -9.47
N ALA A 371 9.58 -10.48 -8.77
CA ALA A 371 9.14 -10.19 -7.41
C ALA A 371 10.32 -10.09 -6.41
N GLU A 372 11.36 -10.91 -6.57
CA GLU A 372 12.57 -10.91 -5.72
C GLU A 372 13.37 -9.61 -5.81
N SER A 373 13.27 -8.87 -6.93
CA SER A 373 13.87 -7.53 -7.04
C SER A 373 13.19 -6.50 -6.12
N PHE A 374 12.02 -6.81 -5.55
CA PHE A 374 11.29 -6.00 -4.58
C PHE A 374 11.35 -6.61 -3.17
N SER A 375 12.56 -6.95 -2.72
CA SER A 375 12.76 -7.54 -1.39
C SER A 375 12.69 -6.52 -0.27
N LYS A 376 12.31 -6.98 0.95
CA LYS A 376 12.27 -6.16 2.16
C LYS A 376 13.65 -5.62 2.54
N THR A 377 14.68 -6.46 2.41
CA THR A 377 16.07 -6.08 2.70
C THR A 377 16.55 -4.94 1.81
N ARG A 378 16.26 -4.99 0.48
CA ARG A 378 16.57 -3.88 -0.43
C ARG A 378 15.87 -2.59 0.00
N PHE A 379 14.56 -2.67 0.26
CA PHE A 379 13.76 -1.51 0.69
C PHE A 379 14.34 -0.85 1.95
N GLN A 380 14.63 -1.64 2.97
CA GLN A 380 15.19 -1.14 4.24
C GLN A 380 16.58 -0.54 4.05
N LYS A 381 17.43 -1.18 3.24
CA LYS A 381 18.78 -0.68 2.91
C LYS A 381 18.73 0.70 2.25
N GLU A 382 17.95 0.84 1.17
CA GLU A 382 17.80 2.11 0.45
C GLU A 382 17.27 3.22 1.37
N LEU A 383 16.30 2.91 2.24
CA LEU A 383 15.74 3.87 3.18
C LEU A 383 16.76 4.33 4.22
N VAL A 384 17.53 3.39 4.80
CA VAL A 384 18.57 3.69 5.80
C VAL A 384 19.70 4.52 5.16
N GLU A 385 20.11 4.23 3.93
CA GLU A 385 21.12 5.00 3.21
C GLU A 385 20.67 6.46 2.97
N ILE A 386 19.40 6.67 2.60
CA ILE A 386 18.82 8.01 2.45
C ILE A 386 18.82 8.73 3.80
N ALA A 387 18.37 8.06 4.85
CA ALA A 387 18.31 8.63 6.20
C ALA A 387 19.70 9.00 6.73
N SER A 388 20.70 8.14 6.52
CA SER A 388 22.08 8.38 6.95
C SER A 388 22.69 9.61 6.25
N ARG A 389 22.47 9.73 4.96
CA ARG A 389 22.91 10.91 4.20
C ARG A 389 22.26 12.21 4.67
N ALA A 390 20.96 12.18 4.98
CA ALA A 390 20.23 13.36 5.43
C ALA A 390 20.75 13.91 6.77
N VAL A 391 21.26 13.05 7.65
CA VAL A 391 21.84 13.44 8.96
C VAL A 391 23.35 13.51 8.95
N GLY A 392 24.02 13.39 7.79
CA GLY A 392 25.48 13.52 7.65
C GLY A 392 26.27 12.39 8.31
N VAL A 393 25.72 11.18 8.38
CA VAL A 393 26.39 9.98 8.91
C VAL A 393 26.62 9.02 7.74
N GLU A 394 27.87 8.89 7.30
CA GLU A 394 28.36 7.87 6.36
C GLU A 394 28.55 6.50 7.01
#